data_95ad915046d3dc481008a6a2be98b5e3
#
_entry.id   95ad915046d3dc481008a6a2be98b5e3
#
_cell.length_a   1.000
_cell.length_b   1.000
_cell.length_c   1.000
_cell.angle_alpha   90.00
_cell.angle_beta   90.00
_cell.angle_gamma   90.00
#
_symmetry.space_group_name_H-M   'P 1'
#
loop_
_entity.id
_entity.type
_entity.pdbx_description
1 polymer ?
#
loop_
_entity_poly.entity_id
_entity_poly.type
_entity_poly.pdbx_seq_one_letter_code
_entity_poly.pdbx_strand_id
1 'polypeptide(L)'
;MEIKNDLSDSIVAGSTGLVGSELVKELVSLGHVVTALTRRKTIPTLEQVEYKFVDYDKPSSFEYLFQNKKHVFICLGTTIKKAGSKENFRRVDIDYSFDIAKIASKFNVPNLSLVTSIGADSTSKNFYLQCKGEIENKILTLDFESVSIYQPGLLIGARSEKRIAESLGQTIQPFFIDPLLQGSLKKFRSIKATYLAKSIASNSGKKSGKRYLTFEDFFVLS
;
A
#
# COMPACT_ATOMS: atom_id res chain seq x y z
N MET A 1 22.07 -29.24 -1.14
CA MET A 1 22.15 -27.81 -0.82
C MET A 1 20.71 -27.31 -0.70
N GLU A 2 20.15 -27.40 0.51
CA GLU A 2 18.78 -26.96 0.77
C GLU A 2 18.75 -25.44 0.57
N ILE A 3 17.99 -24.99 -0.43
CA ILE A 3 17.56 -23.60 -0.52
C ILE A 3 16.66 -23.39 0.71
N LYS A 4 17.21 -22.89 1.81
CA LYS A 4 16.41 -22.27 2.86
C LYS A 4 15.65 -21.15 2.16
N ASN A 5 14.38 -21.42 1.80
CA ASN A 5 13.41 -20.37 1.60
C ASN A 5 13.38 -19.57 2.90
N ASP A 6 14.10 -18.47 2.92
CA ASP A 6 14.04 -17.49 4.01
C ASP A 6 12.65 -16.86 3.89
N LEU A 7 11.65 -17.57 4.45
CA LEU A 7 10.25 -17.18 4.45
C LEU A 7 10.20 -15.77 5.04
N SER A 8 10.07 -14.76 4.19
CA SER A 8 10.17 -13.39 4.66
C SER A 8 8.95 -13.07 5.51
N ASP A 9 9.21 -12.78 6.76
CA ASP A 9 8.18 -12.42 7.74
C ASP A 9 7.72 -10.99 7.47
N SER A 10 6.48 -10.86 7.04
CA SER A 10 5.92 -9.62 6.51
C SER A 10 4.78 -9.09 7.38
N ILE A 11 4.69 -7.76 7.47
CA ILE A 11 3.57 -7.08 8.14
C ILE A 11 2.83 -6.19 7.13
N VAL A 12 1.50 -6.29 7.08
CA VAL A 12 0.66 -5.53 6.15
C VAL A 12 -0.32 -4.65 6.91
N ALA A 13 -0.13 -3.33 6.82
CA ALA A 13 -1.08 -2.34 7.31
C ALA A 13 -2.08 -1.96 6.20
N GLY A 14 -3.37 -1.90 6.54
CA GLY A 14 -4.43 -1.73 5.55
C GLY A 14 -4.84 -3.05 4.86
N SER A 15 -4.57 -4.19 5.49
CA SER A 15 -4.79 -5.55 5.00
C SER A 15 -6.23 -5.85 4.55
N THR A 16 -7.22 -5.08 4.98
CA THR A 16 -8.64 -5.22 4.59
C THR A 16 -9.06 -4.19 3.51
N GLY A 17 -8.11 -3.39 3.02
CA GLY A 17 -8.28 -2.44 1.92
C GLY A 17 -8.34 -3.11 0.55
N LEU A 18 -8.58 -2.32 -0.51
CA LEU A 18 -8.67 -2.82 -1.88
C LEU A 18 -7.37 -3.49 -2.33
N VAL A 19 -6.24 -2.81 -2.16
CA VAL A 19 -4.91 -3.34 -2.52
C VAL A 19 -4.41 -4.30 -1.44
N GLY A 20 -4.51 -3.93 -0.16
CA GLY A 20 -3.95 -4.72 0.93
C GLY A 20 -4.54 -6.13 1.06
N SER A 21 -5.84 -6.31 0.76
CA SER A 21 -6.44 -7.65 0.79
C SER A 21 -5.95 -8.56 -0.34
N GLU A 22 -5.70 -8.02 -1.52
CA GLU A 22 -5.09 -8.76 -2.62
C GLU A 22 -3.59 -9.02 -2.35
N LEU A 23 -2.90 -8.03 -1.78
CA LEU A 23 -1.49 -8.18 -1.42
C LEU A 23 -1.26 -9.31 -0.39
N VAL A 24 -2.11 -9.41 0.63
CA VAL A 24 -2.03 -10.51 1.60
C VAL A 24 -2.11 -11.87 0.91
N LYS A 25 -3.03 -12.05 -0.04
CA LYS A 25 -3.17 -13.30 -0.82
C LYS A 25 -1.91 -13.61 -1.65
N GLU A 26 -1.38 -12.60 -2.33
CA GLU A 26 -0.18 -12.75 -3.17
C GLU A 26 1.06 -13.08 -2.33
N LEU A 27 1.24 -12.43 -1.17
CA LEU A 27 2.35 -12.73 -0.26
C LEU A 27 2.29 -14.16 0.24
N VAL A 28 1.11 -14.62 0.66
CA VAL A 28 0.88 -16.02 1.07
C VAL A 28 1.20 -16.99 -0.05
N SER A 29 0.74 -16.69 -1.29
CA SER A 29 1.02 -17.55 -2.45
C SER A 29 2.51 -17.67 -2.78
N LEU A 30 3.30 -16.66 -2.39
CA LEU A 30 4.77 -16.65 -2.51
C LEU A 30 5.48 -17.25 -1.28
N GLY A 31 4.73 -17.78 -0.32
CA GLY A 31 5.27 -18.43 0.87
C GLY A 31 5.66 -17.49 2.00
N HIS A 32 5.23 -16.20 1.99
CA HIS A 32 5.48 -15.31 3.12
C HIS A 32 4.65 -15.69 4.35
N VAL A 33 5.24 -15.51 5.54
CA VAL A 33 4.50 -15.46 6.80
C VAL A 33 3.96 -14.04 6.97
N VAL A 34 2.64 -13.89 7.03
CA VAL A 34 2.00 -12.56 6.98
C VAL A 34 1.29 -12.23 8.29
N THR A 35 1.71 -11.13 8.93
CA THR A 35 0.95 -10.48 10.00
C THR A 35 0.12 -9.34 9.39
N ALA A 36 -1.20 -9.48 9.41
CA ALA A 36 -2.15 -8.56 8.79
C ALA A 36 -2.79 -7.65 9.85
N LEU A 37 -2.42 -6.35 9.87
CA LEU A 37 -3.00 -5.38 10.79
C LEU A 37 -4.39 -4.96 10.32
N THR A 38 -5.38 -5.00 11.21
CA THR A 38 -6.77 -4.64 10.92
C THR A 38 -7.44 -3.88 12.06
N ARG A 39 -8.37 -2.98 11.72
CA ARG A 39 -9.29 -2.34 12.67
C ARG A 39 -10.62 -3.06 12.78
N ARG A 40 -10.81 -4.16 12.06
CA ARG A 40 -12.04 -4.93 12.03
C ARG A 40 -11.88 -6.20 12.87
N LYS A 41 -12.82 -6.46 13.76
CA LYS A 41 -12.83 -7.67 14.60
C LYS A 41 -13.23 -8.92 13.80
N THR A 42 -14.10 -8.76 12.80
CA THR A 42 -14.58 -9.86 11.96
C THR A 42 -14.05 -9.70 10.55
N ILE A 43 -13.24 -10.63 10.09
CA ILE A 43 -12.64 -10.70 8.75
C ILE A 43 -12.63 -12.15 8.28
N PRO A 44 -12.65 -12.39 6.96
CA PRO A 44 -12.33 -13.71 6.42
C PRO A 44 -10.90 -14.07 6.80
N THR A 45 -10.69 -15.24 7.38
CA THR A 45 -9.36 -15.73 7.77
C THR A 45 -8.77 -16.56 6.64
N LEU A 46 -7.47 -16.38 6.40
CA LEU A 46 -6.63 -17.27 5.59
C LEU A 46 -5.73 -18.04 6.57
N GLU A 47 -5.58 -19.34 6.40
CA GLU A 47 -4.84 -20.21 7.33
C GLU A 47 -3.40 -19.77 7.59
N GLN A 48 -2.75 -19.16 6.61
CA GLN A 48 -1.35 -18.73 6.68
C GLN A 48 -1.17 -17.25 7.06
N VAL A 49 -2.24 -16.59 7.57
CA VAL A 49 -2.23 -15.17 7.91
C VAL A 49 -2.63 -14.97 9.36
N GLU A 50 -1.75 -14.32 10.10
CA GLU A 50 -2.05 -13.88 11.45
C GLU A 50 -2.70 -12.49 11.41
N TYR A 51 -4.02 -12.45 11.60
CA TYR A 51 -4.75 -11.17 11.67
C TYR A 51 -4.68 -10.59 13.08
N LYS A 52 -4.14 -9.37 13.21
CA LYS A 52 -4.05 -8.63 14.47
C LYS A 52 -4.99 -7.44 14.46
N PHE A 53 -5.93 -7.43 15.39
CA PHE A 53 -6.77 -6.26 15.64
C PHE A 53 -5.92 -5.20 16.38
N VAL A 54 -5.78 -4.02 15.77
CA VAL A 54 -4.96 -2.93 16.30
C VAL A 54 -5.73 -1.60 16.33
N ASP A 55 -5.38 -0.78 17.31
CA ASP A 55 -5.79 0.61 17.41
C ASP A 55 -4.65 1.51 16.92
N TYR A 56 -4.78 2.07 15.72
CA TYR A 56 -3.76 2.95 15.14
C TYR A 56 -3.57 4.25 15.91
N ASP A 57 -4.51 4.63 16.80
CA ASP A 57 -4.37 5.77 17.71
C ASP A 57 -3.47 5.46 18.91
N LYS A 58 -3.13 4.18 19.10
CA LYS A 58 -2.27 3.70 20.17
C LYS A 58 -1.13 2.83 19.60
N PRO A 59 -0.22 3.41 18.80
CA PRO A 59 0.79 2.64 18.06
C PRO A 59 1.71 1.84 18.98
N SER A 60 2.00 2.30 20.19
CA SER A 60 2.80 1.59 21.19
C SER A 60 2.17 0.26 21.63
N SER A 61 0.84 0.12 21.52
CA SER A 61 0.14 -1.10 21.95
C SER A 61 0.41 -2.32 21.05
N PHE A 62 0.90 -2.12 19.83
CA PHE A 62 1.16 -3.18 18.86
C PHE A 62 2.57 -3.13 18.24
N GLU A 63 3.46 -2.28 18.73
CA GLU A 63 4.83 -2.15 18.18
C GLU A 63 5.62 -3.46 18.25
N TYR A 64 5.36 -4.33 19.24
CA TYR A 64 6.00 -5.63 19.38
C TYR A 64 5.79 -6.55 18.16
N LEU A 65 4.75 -6.32 17.36
CA LEU A 65 4.45 -7.09 16.15
C LEU A 65 5.50 -6.89 15.05
N PHE A 66 6.33 -5.84 15.15
CA PHE A 66 7.37 -5.53 14.15
C PHE A 66 8.70 -6.24 14.43
N GLN A 67 8.81 -6.89 15.58
CA GLN A 67 10.03 -7.63 15.93
C GLN A 67 10.30 -8.74 14.91
N ASN A 68 11.55 -8.80 14.41
CA ASN A 68 12.03 -9.78 13.42
C ASN A 68 11.32 -9.75 12.05
N LYS A 69 10.53 -8.72 11.75
CA LYS A 69 9.93 -8.56 10.43
C LYS A 69 10.98 -8.17 9.39
N LYS A 70 10.83 -8.68 8.18
CA LYS A 70 11.71 -8.39 7.03
C LYS A 70 11.13 -7.35 6.09
N HIS A 71 9.81 -7.17 6.10
CA HIS A 71 9.14 -6.23 5.23
C HIS A 71 7.88 -5.64 5.86
N VAL A 72 7.73 -4.32 5.78
CA VAL A 72 6.48 -3.62 6.12
C VAL A 72 5.82 -3.10 4.84
N PHE A 73 4.54 -3.46 4.65
CA PHE A 73 3.70 -2.99 3.57
C PHE A 73 2.64 -2.05 4.12
N ILE A 74 2.59 -0.82 3.62
CA ILE A 74 1.63 0.21 4.02
C ILE A 74 0.67 0.47 2.87
N CYS A 75 -0.54 -0.10 2.98
CA CYS A 75 -1.66 0.04 2.05
C CYS A 75 -2.82 0.80 2.70
N LEU A 76 -2.53 1.64 3.70
CA LEU A 76 -3.51 2.50 4.33
C LEU A 76 -3.98 3.59 3.36
N GLY A 77 -5.24 3.93 3.45
CA GLY A 77 -5.82 5.02 2.70
C GLY A 77 -7.32 5.11 2.91
N THR A 78 -7.82 6.31 2.78
CA THR A 78 -9.26 6.60 2.87
C THR A 78 -9.69 7.55 1.74
N THR A 79 -10.93 7.95 1.73
CA THR A 79 -11.43 9.03 0.89
C THR A 79 -11.98 10.14 1.80
N ILE A 80 -12.03 11.39 1.29
CA ILE A 80 -12.61 12.50 2.06
C ILE A 80 -14.04 12.16 2.53
N LYS A 81 -14.84 11.56 1.64
CA LYS A 81 -16.22 11.12 1.98
C LYS A 81 -16.26 10.13 3.14
N LYS A 82 -15.29 9.20 3.23
CA LYS A 82 -15.25 8.21 4.33
C LYS A 82 -14.63 8.76 5.61
N ALA A 83 -13.65 9.61 5.46
CA ALA A 83 -12.97 10.25 6.58
C ALA A 83 -13.90 11.25 7.28
N GLY A 84 -14.83 11.88 6.53
CA GLY A 84 -15.76 12.89 7.03
C GLY A 84 -15.13 14.28 7.15
N SER A 85 -13.82 14.39 7.27
CA SER A 85 -13.10 15.66 7.33
C SER A 85 -11.69 15.54 6.73
N LYS A 86 -11.05 16.68 6.46
CA LYS A 86 -9.65 16.75 6.01
C LYS A 86 -8.70 16.28 7.09
N GLU A 87 -8.96 16.60 8.34
CA GLU A 87 -8.17 16.20 9.51
C GLU A 87 -8.17 14.68 9.67
N ASN A 88 -9.33 14.04 9.62
CA ASN A 88 -9.44 12.58 9.67
C ASN A 88 -8.81 11.92 8.46
N PHE A 89 -8.87 12.55 7.27
CA PHE A 89 -8.17 12.07 6.09
C PHE A 89 -6.65 12.07 6.34
N ARG A 90 -6.07 13.19 6.80
CA ARG A 90 -4.64 13.29 7.13
C ARG A 90 -4.24 12.26 8.17
N ARG A 91 -5.04 12.10 9.22
CA ARG A 91 -4.79 11.11 10.27
C ARG A 91 -4.62 9.69 9.71
N VAL A 92 -5.49 9.27 8.79
CA VAL A 92 -5.40 7.92 8.20
C VAL A 92 -4.28 7.80 7.17
N ASP A 93 -4.18 8.76 6.25
CA ASP A 93 -3.27 8.67 5.10
C ASP A 93 -1.84 9.09 5.44
N ILE A 94 -1.65 9.98 6.44
CA ILE A 94 -0.32 10.48 6.83
C ILE A 94 0.08 9.92 8.18
N ASP A 95 -0.67 10.24 9.26
CA ASP A 95 -0.18 10.02 10.61
C ASP A 95 -0.04 8.52 10.93
N TYR A 96 -1.08 7.71 10.67
CA TYR A 96 -1.01 6.26 10.89
C TYR A 96 0.05 5.59 10.02
N SER A 97 0.16 6.01 8.74
CA SER A 97 1.18 5.47 7.83
C SER A 97 2.59 5.79 8.31
N PHE A 98 2.82 7.02 8.78
CA PHE A 98 4.11 7.44 9.29
C PHE A 98 4.46 6.78 10.64
N ASP A 99 3.48 6.63 11.55
CA ASP A 99 3.69 5.95 12.83
C ASP A 99 4.08 4.48 12.64
N ILE A 100 3.42 3.79 11.72
CA ILE A 100 3.79 2.42 11.33
C ILE A 100 5.22 2.37 10.80
N ALA A 101 5.59 3.28 9.91
CA ALA A 101 6.93 3.33 9.36
C ALA A 101 7.99 3.66 10.43
N LYS A 102 7.71 4.58 11.36
CA LYS A 102 8.60 4.86 12.50
C LYS A 102 8.82 3.60 13.36
N ILE A 103 7.76 2.87 13.66
CA ILE A 103 7.88 1.61 14.40
C ILE A 103 8.74 0.61 13.62
N ALA A 104 8.47 0.41 12.33
CA ALA A 104 9.24 -0.50 11.50
C ALA A 104 10.73 -0.12 11.47
N SER A 105 11.07 1.17 11.32
CA SER A 105 12.46 1.66 11.39
C SER A 105 13.06 1.44 12.79
N LYS A 106 12.33 1.70 13.88
CA LYS A 106 12.75 1.43 15.26
C LYS A 106 13.13 -0.04 15.48
N PHE A 107 12.41 -0.97 14.84
CA PHE A 107 12.68 -2.41 14.93
C PHE A 107 13.62 -2.92 13.81
N ASN A 108 14.29 -2.02 13.09
CA ASN A 108 15.24 -2.34 12.03
C ASN A 108 14.64 -3.25 10.94
N VAL A 109 13.36 -3.05 10.60
CA VAL A 109 12.75 -3.71 9.44
C VAL A 109 13.44 -3.20 8.18
N PRO A 110 14.13 -4.04 7.39
CA PRO A 110 14.98 -3.53 6.31
C PRO A 110 14.20 -2.96 5.12
N ASN A 111 12.97 -3.46 4.87
CA ASN A 111 12.24 -3.12 3.64
C ASN A 111 10.88 -2.47 3.94
N LEU A 112 10.58 -1.38 3.22
CA LEU A 112 9.28 -0.72 3.27
C LEU A 112 8.69 -0.58 1.88
N SER A 113 7.40 -0.94 1.74
CA SER A 113 6.58 -0.66 0.56
C SER A 113 5.39 0.22 0.94
N LEU A 114 5.25 1.36 0.27
CA LEU A 114 4.17 2.32 0.49
C LEU A 114 3.33 2.47 -0.78
N VAL A 115 2.01 2.42 -0.63
CA VAL A 115 1.07 2.72 -1.73
C VAL A 115 0.54 4.14 -1.58
N THR A 116 0.79 4.97 -2.58
CA THR A 116 0.35 6.37 -2.63
C THR A 116 -0.55 6.64 -3.84
N SER A 117 -0.19 7.54 -4.71
CA SER A 117 -0.93 7.87 -5.93
C SER A 117 -0.03 8.57 -6.93
N ILE A 118 -0.25 8.32 -8.21
CA ILE A 118 0.37 9.11 -9.26
C ILE A 118 0.05 10.60 -9.09
N GLY A 119 1.06 11.44 -9.29
CA GLY A 119 0.95 12.89 -9.09
C GLY A 119 1.05 13.33 -7.62
N ALA A 120 1.44 12.45 -6.69
CA ALA A 120 1.76 12.82 -5.31
C ALA A 120 2.83 13.93 -5.29
N ASP A 121 2.51 15.04 -4.62
CA ASP A 121 3.38 16.21 -4.53
C ASP A 121 2.98 17.04 -3.30
N SER A 122 3.90 17.19 -2.34
CA SER A 122 3.64 17.92 -1.09
C SER A 122 3.36 19.42 -1.28
N THR A 123 3.68 19.97 -2.46
CA THR A 123 3.41 21.36 -2.83
C THR A 123 2.12 21.54 -3.64
N SER A 124 1.42 20.42 -3.95
CA SER A 124 0.20 20.43 -4.76
C SER A 124 -0.92 21.26 -4.12
N LYS A 125 -1.64 22.03 -4.95
CA LYS A 125 -2.89 22.69 -4.54
C LYS A 125 -4.04 21.70 -4.33
N ASN A 126 -3.94 20.50 -4.90
CA ASN A 126 -4.88 19.42 -4.67
C ASN A 126 -4.58 18.76 -3.32
N PHE A 127 -5.50 18.88 -2.37
CA PHE A 127 -5.35 18.37 -1.01
C PHE A 127 -4.99 16.88 -0.94
N TYR A 128 -5.60 16.05 -1.79
CA TYR A 128 -5.31 14.61 -1.82
C TYR A 128 -3.86 14.34 -2.25
N LEU A 129 -3.43 14.96 -3.36
CA LEU A 129 -2.06 14.80 -3.87
C LEU A 129 -1.03 15.39 -2.93
N GLN A 130 -1.37 16.51 -2.27
CA GLN A 130 -0.53 17.11 -1.23
C GLN A 130 -0.29 16.13 -0.07
N CYS A 131 -1.35 15.51 0.45
CA CYS A 131 -1.22 14.52 1.52
C CYS A 131 -0.38 13.31 1.09
N LYS A 132 -0.54 12.85 -0.16
CA LYS A 132 0.26 11.74 -0.69
C LYS A 132 1.73 12.11 -0.83
N GLY A 133 2.06 13.30 -1.32
CA GLY A 133 3.44 13.78 -1.37
C GLY A 133 4.05 14.01 0.03
N GLU A 134 3.25 14.49 0.98
CA GLU A 134 3.72 14.68 2.35
C GLU A 134 4.13 13.37 3.02
N ILE A 135 3.32 12.31 2.90
CA ILE A 135 3.68 11.01 3.49
C ILE A 135 4.91 10.40 2.79
N GLU A 136 5.04 10.54 1.46
CA GLU A 136 6.25 10.11 0.75
C GLU A 136 7.50 10.79 1.31
N ASN A 137 7.48 12.10 1.45
CA ASN A 137 8.59 12.87 2.01
C ASN A 137 8.93 12.42 3.44
N LYS A 138 7.92 12.23 4.30
CA LYS A 138 8.13 11.73 5.67
C LYS A 138 8.77 10.34 5.71
N ILE A 139 8.32 9.41 4.88
CA ILE A 139 8.88 8.05 4.81
C ILE A 139 10.35 8.09 4.39
N LEU A 140 10.71 8.95 3.43
CA LEU A 140 12.09 9.06 2.93
C LEU A 140 13.07 9.63 3.95
N THR A 141 12.61 10.19 5.08
CA THR A 141 13.49 10.62 6.19
C THR A 141 13.88 9.46 7.13
N LEU A 142 13.21 8.32 7.01
CA LEU A 142 13.46 7.16 7.86
C LEU A 142 14.57 6.27 7.28
N ASP A 143 15.18 5.50 8.17
CA ASP A 143 16.27 4.60 7.82
C ASP A 143 15.72 3.21 7.47
N PHE A 144 15.77 2.90 6.18
CA PHE A 144 15.43 1.60 5.60
C PHE A 144 16.47 1.25 4.52
N GLU A 145 16.83 -0.02 4.43
CA GLU A 145 17.70 -0.50 3.35
C GLU A 145 17.00 -0.35 1.98
N SER A 146 15.69 -0.56 1.95
CA SER A 146 14.88 -0.43 0.74
C SER A 146 13.55 0.25 1.02
N VAL A 147 13.24 1.30 0.23
CA VAL A 147 11.93 1.95 0.19
C VAL A 147 11.38 1.89 -1.21
N SER A 148 10.23 1.26 -1.39
CA SER A 148 9.51 1.20 -2.67
C SER A 148 8.18 1.95 -2.55
N ILE A 149 8.03 3.06 -3.27
CA ILE A 149 6.82 3.88 -3.30
C ILE A 149 6.07 3.56 -4.59
N TYR A 150 4.88 2.98 -4.44
CA TYR A 150 4.00 2.61 -5.55
C TYR A 150 2.98 3.73 -5.77
N GLN A 151 3.04 4.36 -6.94
CA GLN A 151 2.18 5.47 -7.35
C GLN A 151 1.18 5.01 -8.44
N PRO A 152 0.13 4.26 -8.11
CA PRO A 152 -0.88 3.87 -9.08
C PRO A 152 -1.72 5.07 -9.55
N GLY A 153 -2.25 4.97 -10.77
CA GLY A 153 -3.38 5.77 -11.23
C GLY A 153 -4.68 5.30 -10.56
N LEU A 154 -5.79 5.36 -11.29
CA LEU A 154 -7.09 4.91 -10.78
C LEU A 154 -7.08 3.40 -10.49
N LEU A 155 -7.38 3.02 -9.24
CA LEU A 155 -7.48 1.62 -8.83
C LEU A 155 -8.85 1.04 -9.14
N ILE A 156 -8.87 -0.09 -9.87
CA ILE A 156 -10.07 -0.86 -10.20
C ILE A 156 -10.06 -2.16 -9.36
N GLY A 157 -11.23 -2.56 -8.85
CA GLY A 157 -11.38 -3.84 -8.14
C GLY A 157 -12.80 -4.06 -7.60
N ALA A 158 -13.10 -5.26 -7.14
CA ALA A 158 -14.45 -5.71 -6.75
C ALA A 158 -15.17 -4.80 -5.74
N ARG A 159 -14.43 -4.04 -4.93
CA ARG A 159 -14.99 -3.00 -4.04
C ARG A 159 -15.35 -1.71 -4.76
N SER A 160 -14.67 -1.41 -5.87
CA SER A 160 -14.96 -0.24 -6.68
C SER A 160 -16.13 -0.50 -7.63
N GLU A 161 -16.34 -1.73 -8.10
CA GLU A 161 -17.44 -2.07 -9.02
C GLU A 161 -18.82 -1.79 -8.41
N LYS A 162 -19.05 -2.11 -7.12
CA LYS A 162 -20.28 -1.74 -6.40
C LYS A 162 -20.45 -0.23 -6.17
N ARG A 163 -19.36 0.57 -6.25
CA ARG A 163 -19.37 2.03 -6.06
C ARG A 163 -19.33 2.79 -7.37
N ILE A 164 -18.79 2.18 -8.42
CA ILE A 164 -18.73 2.71 -9.78
C ILE A 164 -20.15 2.85 -10.33
N ALA A 165 -21.06 1.94 -9.99
CA ALA A 165 -22.48 2.05 -10.35
C ALA A 165 -23.18 3.29 -9.78
N GLU A 166 -22.65 3.88 -8.69
CA GLU A 166 -23.23 5.09 -8.06
C GLU A 166 -22.58 6.41 -8.54
N SER A 167 -21.44 6.37 -9.26
CA SER A 167 -20.80 7.57 -9.80
C SER A 167 -20.42 7.38 -11.27
N LEU A 168 -21.21 7.94 -12.16
CA LEU A 168 -21.06 7.90 -13.62
C LEU A 168 -19.65 8.27 -14.14
N GLY A 169 -18.86 9.02 -13.37
CA GLY A 169 -17.51 9.46 -13.77
C GLY A 169 -16.42 8.40 -13.72
N GLN A 170 -16.54 7.37 -12.85
CA GLN A 170 -15.48 6.37 -12.66
C GLN A 170 -15.59 5.16 -13.60
N THR A 171 -16.74 4.94 -14.20
CA THR A 171 -16.96 3.86 -15.18
C THR A 171 -16.42 4.23 -16.57
N ILE A 172 -16.31 5.53 -16.86
CA ILE A 172 -15.90 6.04 -18.18
C ILE A 172 -14.39 5.97 -18.37
N GLN A 173 -13.60 6.19 -17.31
CA GLN A 173 -12.14 6.32 -17.41
C GLN A 173 -11.45 5.08 -18.00
N PRO A 174 -11.68 3.82 -17.53
CA PRO A 174 -10.95 2.66 -18.03
C PRO A 174 -11.20 2.37 -19.50
N PHE A 175 -12.42 2.62 -19.98
CA PHE A 175 -12.83 2.27 -21.35
C PHE A 175 -12.59 3.38 -22.35
N PHE A 176 -12.74 4.63 -21.97
CA PHE A 176 -12.72 5.78 -22.89
C PHE A 176 -11.48 6.67 -22.71
N ILE A 177 -10.95 6.82 -21.51
CA ILE A 177 -9.82 7.72 -21.22
C ILE A 177 -8.49 6.96 -21.29
N ASP A 178 -8.38 5.76 -20.69
CA ASP A 178 -7.13 5.00 -20.66
C ASP A 178 -6.52 4.75 -22.04
N PRO A 179 -7.28 4.41 -23.11
CA PRO A 179 -6.71 4.24 -24.43
C PRO A 179 -6.07 5.51 -25.00
N LEU A 180 -6.55 6.70 -24.58
CA LEU A 180 -6.04 8.01 -25.01
C LEU A 180 -4.75 8.39 -24.25
N LEU A 181 -4.51 7.80 -23.07
CA LEU A 181 -3.33 8.05 -22.27
C LEU A 181 -2.14 7.27 -22.84
N GLN A 182 -1.36 7.91 -23.73
CA GLN A 182 -0.18 7.31 -24.37
C GLN A 182 1.10 8.06 -23.97
N GLY A 183 2.26 7.48 -24.31
CA GLY A 183 3.56 8.06 -23.98
C GLY A 183 3.70 8.34 -22.47
N SER A 184 4.15 9.54 -22.12
CA SER A 184 4.33 9.97 -20.72
C SER A 184 3.03 10.00 -19.89
N LEU A 185 1.85 9.98 -20.54
CA LEU A 185 0.57 9.95 -19.87
C LEU A 185 0.12 8.55 -19.45
N LYS A 186 0.78 7.48 -19.89
CA LYS A 186 0.47 6.10 -19.50
C LYS A 186 0.45 5.90 -17.99
N LYS A 187 1.29 6.63 -17.26
CA LYS A 187 1.35 6.56 -15.79
C LYS A 187 0.02 6.87 -15.08
N PHE A 188 -0.91 7.58 -15.76
CA PHE A 188 -2.24 7.92 -15.23
C PHE A 188 -3.31 6.87 -15.53
N ARG A 189 -2.97 5.82 -16.30
CA ARG A 189 -3.91 4.75 -16.60
C ARG A 189 -4.40 4.06 -15.35
N SER A 190 -5.61 3.54 -15.44
CA SER A 190 -6.19 2.71 -14.38
C SER A 190 -5.49 1.35 -14.29
N ILE A 191 -5.45 0.77 -13.10
CA ILE A 191 -4.88 -0.54 -12.85
C ILE A 191 -5.75 -1.36 -11.91
N LYS A 192 -5.89 -2.66 -12.19
CA LYS A 192 -6.56 -3.58 -11.27
C LYS A 192 -5.73 -3.74 -9.99
N ALA A 193 -6.41 -3.68 -8.83
CA ALA A 193 -5.76 -3.85 -7.54
C ALA A 193 -5.01 -5.18 -7.41
N THR A 194 -5.47 -6.23 -8.09
CA THR A 194 -4.80 -7.54 -8.17
C THR A 194 -3.44 -7.44 -8.87
N TYR A 195 -3.33 -6.71 -9.98
CA TYR A 195 -2.05 -6.52 -10.67
C TYR A 195 -1.06 -5.69 -9.83
N LEU A 196 -1.54 -4.62 -9.20
CA LEU A 196 -0.71 -3.83 -8.30
C LEU A 196 -0.22 -4.67 -7.13
N ALA A 197 -1.09 -5.45 -6.49
CA ALA A 197 -0.74 -6.35 -5.39
C ALA A 197 0.33 -7.37 -5.81
N LYS A 198 0.16 -7.99 -6.98
CA LYS A 198 1.14 -8.91 -7.54
C LYS A 198 2.50 -8.25 -7.78
N SER A 199 2.50 -7.04 -8.34
CA SER A 199 3.73 -6.26 -8.54
C SER A 199 4.41 -5.95 -7.21
N ILE A 200 3.66 -5.50 -6.18
CA ILE A 200 4.19 -5.21 -4.84
C ILE A 200 4.83 -6.45 -4.24
N ALA A 201 4.13 -7.58 -4.25
CA ALA A 201 4.62 -8.84 -3.68
C ALA A 201 5.87 -9.35 -4.41
N SER A 202 5.86 -9.36 -5.74
CA SER A 202 6.99 -9.81 -6.57
C SER A 202 8.24 -8.93 -6.46
N ASN A 203 8.09 -7.65 -6.14
CA ASN A 203 9.21 -6.72 -5.97
C ASN A 203 9.71 -6.61 -4.52
N SER A 204 9.14 -7.37 -3.58
CA SER A 204 9.52 -7.30 -2.17
C SER A 204 10.96 -7.78 -1.98
N GLY A 205 11.79 -6.95 -1.33
CA GLY A 205 13.17 -7.29 -0.95
C GLY A 205 14.19 -7.42 -2.11
N LYS A 206 13.80 -7.17 -3.36
CA LYS A 206 14.67 -7.45 -4.52
C LYS A 206 15.75 -6.39 -4.83
N LYS A 207 15.58 -5.15 -4.38
CA LYS A 207 16.52 -4.05 -4.70
C LYS A 207 16.65 -3.13 -3.50
N SER A 208 17.86 -2.74 -3.17
CA SER A 208 18.15 -1.73 -2.16
C SER A 208 17.90 -0.30 -2.68
N GLY A 209 17.81 0.64 -1.75
CA GLY A 209 17.65 2.07 -2.02
C GLY A 209 16.19 2.52 -2.17
N LYS A 210 16.02 3.78 -2.59
CA LYS A 210 14.71 4.45 -2.66
C LYS A 210 14.21 4.45 -4.11
N ARG A 211 13.00 3.93 -4.35
CA ARG A 211 12.42 3.80 -5.70
C ARG A 211 10.98 4.28 -5.73
N TYR A 212 10.64 4.94 -6.84
CA TYR A 212 9.27 5.22 -7.22
C TYR A 212 8.86 4.30 -8.36
N LEU A 213 7.72 3.63 -8.22
CA LEU A 213 7.17 2.72 -9.22
C LEU A 213 5.82 3.25 -9.70
N THR A 214 5.68 3.33 -11.02
CA THR A 214 4.49 3.83 -11.70
C THR A 214 3.89 2.75 -12.61
N PHE A 215 2.88 3.08 -13.39
CA PHE A 215 2.10 2.13 -14.18
C PHE A 215 2.94 1.11 -14.97
N GLU A 216 4.00 1.55 -15.66
CA GLU A 216 4.80 0.65 -16.48
C GLU A 216 5.62 -0.34 -15.63
N ASP A 217 6.09 0.10 -14.47
CA ASP A 217 6.87 -0.71 -13.54
C ASP A 217 6.04 -1.86 -12.93
N PHE A 218 4.70 -1.72 -12.90
CA PHE A 218 3.83 -2.74 -12.31
C PHE A 218 3.70 -4.00 -13.16
N PHE A 219 4.10 -3.96 -14.42
CA PHE A 219 4.04 -5.10 -15.35
C PHE A 219 5.41 -5.76 -15.56
N VAL A 220 6.47 -5.16 -15.07
CA VAL A 220 7.81 -5.77 -15.09
C VAL A 220 7.91 -6.73 -13.90
N LEU A 221 7.48 -7.98 -14.12
CA LEU A 221 7.69 -9.07 -13.17
C LEU A 221 9.13 -9.55 -13.33
N SER A 222 10.00 -9.11 -12.44
CA SER A 222 11.40 -9.53 -12.37
C SER A 222 11.56 -10.89 -11.71
#